data_d8a30c25a68f4bf8320e9a603db3304c
#
_entry.id   d8a30c25a68f4bf8320e9a603db3304c
#
_cell.length_a   1.000
_cell.length_b   1.000
_cell.length_c   1.000
_cell.angle_alpha   90.00
_cell.angle_beta   90.00
_cell.angle_gamma   90.00
#
_symmetry.space_group_name_H-M   'P 1'
#
loop_
_entity.id
_entity.type
_entity.pdbx_description
1 polymer ?
#
loop_
_entity_poly.entity_id
_entity_poly.type
_entity_poly.pdbx_seq_one_letter_code
_entity_poly.pdbx_strand_id
1 'polypeptide(L)'
;MKTLKLFRLLSMIAGLACFMIHCLPEADGEAGYDWMMIAVLVLLLVIGPASLISSIKREEHPQTLTEYKKGYVVMCVILFVIVLGLCATGLIVGLGSFWMNLAFTFATLYNLFNAIILYKAKKAYDSIN
;
A
#
# COMPACT_ATOMS: atom_id res chain seq x y z
N MET A 1 -12.18 13.05 5.55
CA MET A 1 -11.79 12.46 4.25
C MET A 1 -10.48 12.98 3.69
N LYS A 2 -10.22 14.29 3.76
CA LYS A 2 -8.94 14.84 3.25
C LYS A 2 -7.73 14.24 3.96
N THR A 3 -7.80 14.06 5.27
CA THR A 3 -6.71 13.47 6.06
C THR A 3 -6.43 12.04 5.65
N LEU A 4 -7.48 11.23 5.45
CA LEU A 4 -7.33 9.84 5.00
C LEU A 4 -6.72 9.75 3.61
N LYS A 5 -7.15 10.64 2.70
CA LYS A 5 -6.58 10.68 1.33
C LYS A 5 -5.11 11.07 1.36
N LEU A 6 -4.75 12.02 2.23
CA LEU A 6 -3.37 12.41 2.41
C LEU A 6 -2.53 11.24 2.95
N PHE A 7 -3.02 10.54 3.97
CA PHE A 7 -2.33 9.38 4.53
C PHE A 7 -2.19 8.25 3.50
N ARG A 8 -3.22 8.05 2.68
CA ARG A 8 -3.13 7.07 1.58
C ARG A 8 -2.00 7.42 0.62
N LEU A 9 -1.93 8.66 0.19
CA LEU A 9 -0.88 9.12 -0.71
C LEU A 9 0.49 9.00 -0.07
N LEU A 10 0.63 9.44 1.18
CA LEU A 10 1.89 9.35 1.91
C LEU A 10 2.34 7.90 2.09
N SER A 11 1.41 7.00 2.39
CA SER A 11 1.72 5.57 2.53
C SER A 11 2.23 4.98 1.22
N MET A 12 1.61 5.34 0.11
CA MET A 12 2.06 4.88 -1.20
C MET A 12 3.47 5.39 -1.52
N ILE A 13 3.70 6.69 -1.31
CA ILE A 13 5.01 7.30 -1.58
C ILE A 13 6.08 6.69 -0.68
N ALA A 14 5.77 6.55 0.61
CA ALA A 14 6.70 5.96 1.57
C ALA A 14 7.04 4.50 1.23
N GLY A 15 6.03 3.72 0.85
CA GLY A 15 6.25 2.33 0.44
C GLY A 15 7.14 2.22 -0.80
N LEU A 16 6.87 3.04 -1.81
CA LEU A 16 7.70 3.07 -3.02
C LEU A 16 9.13 3.55 -2.71
N ALA A 17 9.27 4.56 -1.86
CA ALA A 17 10.58 5.07 -1.48
C ALA A 17 11.40 4.01 -0.72
N CYS A 18 10.77 3.30 0.22
CA CYS A 18 11.43 2.21 0.94
C CYS A 18 11.86 1.08 0.00
N PHE A 19 11.01 0.74 -0.97
CA PHE A 19 11.35 -0.28 -1.95
C PHE A 19 12.49 0.19 -2.86
N MET A 20 12.49 1.46 -3.27
CA MET A 20 13.59 2.04 -4.04
C MET A 20 14.91 1.97 -3.29
N ILE A 21 14.90 2.31 -1.99
CA ILE A 21 16.09 2.23 -1.16
C ILE A 21 16.57 0.78 -1.04
N HIS A 22 15.64 -0.17 -0.90
CA HIS A 22 15.97 -1.59 -0.88
C HIS A 22 16.64 -2.05 -2.18
N CYS A 23 16.21 -1.50 -3.32
CA CYS A 23 16.74 -1.85 -4.63
C CYS A 23 18.04 -1.11 -4.97
N LEU A 24 18.46 -0.11 -4.19
CA LEU A 24 19.73 0.56 -4.45
C LEU A 24 20.87 -0.45 -4.33
N PRO A 25 21.79 -0.47 -5.31
CA PRO A 25 22.95 -1.33 -5.19
C PRO A 25 23.79 -0.89 -4.01
N GLU A 26 24.12 -1.80 -3.11
CA GLU A 26 25.07 -1.51 -2.06
C GLU A 26 26.43 -1.24 -2.66
N ALA A 27 27.28 -0.53 -1.92
CA ALA A 27 28.60 -0.13 -2.39
C ALA A 27 29.48 -1.29 -2.88
N ASP A 28 29.12 -2.51 -2.52
CA ASP A 28 29.87 -3.71 -2.88
C ASP A 28 29.55 -4.25 -4.27
N GLY A 29 28.62 -3.64 -4.99
CA GLY A 29 28.46 -3.85 -6.41
C GLY A 29 28.06 -5.22 -6.86
N GLU A 30 27.27 -5.95 -6.10
CA GLU A 30 26.72 -7.21 -6.60
C GLU A 30 25.67 -6.93 -7.67
N ALA A 31 26.07 -7.04 -8.91
CA ALA A 31 25.25 -6.67 -10.05
C ALA A 31 24.20 -7.72 -10.42
N GLY A 32 24.25 -8.90 -9.82
CA GLY A 32 23.48 -10.06 -10.27
C GLY A 32 21.98 -9.98 -10.07
N TYR A 33 21.48 -9.17 -9.12
CA TYR A 33 20.04 -9.05 -8.87
C TYR A 33 19.41 -7.86 -9.54
N ASP A 34 20.20 -7.00 -10.13
CA ASP A 34 19.80 -5.63 -10.46
C ASP A 34 18.71 -5.54 -11.51
N TRP A 35 18.78 -6.36 -12.55
CA TRP A 35 17.83 -6.27 -13.66
C TRP A 35 16.43 -6.69 -13.25
N MET A 36 16.31 -7.77 -12.47
CA MET A 36 15.02 -8.22 -11.99
C MET A 36 14.41 -7.22 -11.01
N MET A 37 15.21 -6.70 -10.08
CA MET A 37 14.75 -5.72 -9.11
C MET A 37 14.40 -4.39 -9.75
N ILE A 38 15.19 -3.93 -10.74
CA ILE A 38 14.87 -2.72 -11.47
C ILE A 38 13.57 -2.90 -12.27
N ALA A 39 13.37 -4.04 -12.90
CA ALA A 39 12.13 -4.31 -13.62
C ALA A 39 10.92 -4.29 -12.69
N VAL A 40 11.03 -4.93 -11.52
CA VAL A 40 9.95 -4.92 -10.51
C VAL A 40 9.72 -3.51 -9.99
N LEU A 41 10.78 -2.74 -9.75
CA LEU A 41 10.66 -1.37 -9.29
C LEU A 41 9.94 -0.48 -10.31
N VAL A 42 10.32 -0.58 -11.58
CA VAL A 42 9.67 0.18 -12.65
C VAL A 42 8.21 -0.21 -12.76
N LEU A 43 7.91 -1.50 -12.68
CA LEU A 43 6.55 -2.00 -12.70
C LEU A 43 5.73 -1.42 -11.53
N LEU A 44 6.28 -1.42 -10.32
CA LEU A 44 5.59 -0.88 -9.15
C LEU A 44 5.40 0.64 -9.25
N LEU A 45 6.35 1.36 -9.82
CA LEU A 45 6.21 2.80 -10.04
C LEU A 45 5.09 3.14 -11.02
N VAL A 46 4.76 2.23 -11.93
CA VAL A 46 3.63 2.38 -12.84
C VAL A 46 2.33 1.95 -12.16
N ILE A 47 2.33 0.79 -11.51
CA ILE A 47 1.14 0.22 -10.87
C ILE A 47 0.66 1.07 -9.70
N GLY A 48 1.56 1.62 -8.89
CA GLY A 48 1.20 2.44 -7.73
C GLY A 48 0.35 3.63 -8.10
N PRO A 49 0.85 4.54 -8.95
CA PRO A 49 0.05 5.68 -9.41
C PRO A 49 -1.22 5.27 -10.16
N ALA A 50 -1.17 4.23 -10.98
CA ALA A 50 -2.33 3.73 -11.71
C ALA A 50 -3.42 3.24 -10.74
N SER A 51 -3.03 2.50 -9.70
CA SER A 51 -3.93 2.05 -8.64
C SER A 51 -4.57 3.23 -7.91
N LEU A 52 -3.78 4.26 -7.59
CA LEU A 52 -4.27 5.46 -6.93
C LEU A 52 -5.30 6.18 -7.81
N ILE A 53 -5.02 6.38 -9.08
CA ILE A 53 -5.92 7.03 -10.03
C ILE A 53 -7.21 6.22 -10.15
N SER A 54 -7.11 4.91 -10.27
CA SER A 54 -8.27 4.02 -10.33
C SER A 54 -9.15 4.15 -9.09
N SER A 55 -8.53 4.19 -7.91
CA SER A 55 -9.25 4.35 -6.64
C SER A 55 -9.96 5.70 -6.56
N ILE A 56 -9.31 6.78 -7.01
CA ILE A 56 -9.91 8.10 -7.03
C ILE A 56 -11.14 8.12 -7.94
N LYS A 57 -11.04 7.51 -9.12
CA LYS A 57 -12.20 7.41 -10.04
C LYS A 57 -13.35 6.63 -9.43
N ARG A 58 -13.07 5.56 -8.71
CA ARG A 58 -14.09 4.78 -8.03
C ARG A 58 -14.77 5.57 -6.91
N GLU A 59 -14.03 6.42 -6.20
CA GLU A 59 -14.60 7.29 -5.17
C GLU A 59 -15.56 8.33 -5.77
N GLU A 60 -15.27 8.81 -6.97
CA GLU A 60 -16.13 9.77 -7.67
C GLU A 60 -17.44 9.14 -8.16
N HIS A 61 -17.49 7.81 -8.26
CA HIS A 61 -18.66 7.07 -8.69
C HIS A 61 -19.08 6.04 -7.64
N PRO A 62 -19.56 6.49 -6.46
CA PRO A 62 -19.92 5.57 -5.36
C PRO A 62 -20.99 4.56 -5.71
N GLN A 63 -21.82 4.88 -6.70
CA GLN A 63 -22.89 3.98 -7.15
C GLN A 63 -22.35 2.67 -7.71
N THR A 64 -21.11 2.63 -8.16
CA THR A 64 -20.48 1.41 -8.68
C THR A 64 -19.85 0.55 -7.59
N LEU A 65 -19.79 1.06 -6.33
CA LEU A 65 -19.15 0.39 -5.22
C LEU A 65 -20.12 -0.54 -4.50
N THR A 66 -20.66 -1.52 -5.21
CA THR A 66 -21.65 -2.45 -4.62
C THR A 66 -21.01 -3.52 -3.73
N GLU A 67 -19.71 -3.77 -3.88
CA GLU A 67 -19.02 -4.88 -3.23
C GLU A 67 -18.24 -4.49 -1.98
N TYR A 68 -18.07 -3.21 -1.71
CA TYR A 68 -17.29 -2.76 -0.55
C TYR A 68 -18.13 -2.86 0.72
N LYS A 69 -17.97 -3.97 1.41
CA LYS A 69 -18.64 -4.23 2.67
C LYS A 69 -17.70 -3.94 3.84
N LYS A 70 -18.29 -3.73 5.02
CA LYS A 70 -17.53 -3.55 6.26
C LYS A 70 -16.53 -4.70 6.48
N GLY A 71 -16.87 -5.92 6.07
CA GLY A 71 -15.99 -7.07 6.18
C GLY A 71 -14.68 -6.92 5.41
N TYR A 72 -14.70 -6.23 4.28
CA TYR A 72 -13.47 -5.96 3.52
C TYR A 72 -12.51 -5.06 4.31
N VAL A 73 -13.05 -4.03 4.95
CA VAL A 73 -12.24 -3.15 5.80
C VAL A 73 -11.64 -3.93 6.96
N VAL A 74 -12.43 -4.79 7.61
CA VAL A 74 -11.95 -5.63 8.71
C VAL A 74 -10.83 -6.55 8.23
N MET A 75 -10.98 -7.17 7.06
CA MET A 75 -9.92 -7.99 6.47
C MET A 75 -8.62 -7.21 6.26
N CYS A 76 -8.73 -5.99 5.76
CA CYS A 76 -7.55 -5.15 5.56
C CYS A 76 -6.87 -4.78 6.88
N VAL A 77 -7.64 -4.52 7.93
CA VAL A 77 -7.10 -4.26 9.27
C VAL A 77 -6.34 -5.49 9.79
N ILE A 78 -6.94 -6.66 9.67
CA ILE A 78 -6.32 -7.91 10.12
C ILE A 78 -5.02 -8.14 9.35
N LEU A 79 -5.05 -7.99 8.04
CA LEU A 79 -3.86 -8.17 7.20
C LEU A 79 -2.75 -7.19 7.59
N PHE A 80 -3.10 -5.92 7.82
CA PHE A 80 -2.13 -4.92 8.25
C PHE A 80 -1.48 -5.30 9.60
N VAL A 81 -2.28 -5.74 10.57
CA VAL A 81 -1.76 -6.14 11.87
C VAL A 81 -0.83 -7.36 11.74
N ILE A 82 -1.19 -8.34 10.92
CA ILE A 82 -0.36 -9.52 10.68
C ILE A 82 0.98 -9.11 10.05
N VAL A 83 0.95 -8.30 9.00
CA VAL A 83 2.17 -7.87 8.31
C VAL A 83 3.05 -7.03 9.24
N LEU A 84 2.45 -6.14 10.02
CA LEU A 84 3.18 -5.33 10.98
C LEU A 84 3.88 -6.21 12.02
N GLY A 85 3.18 -7.22 12.54
CA GLY A 85 3.77 -8.18 13.48
C GLY A 85 4.92 -8.97 12.88
N LEU A 86 4.75 -9.47 11.64
CA LEU A 86 5.81 -10.18 10.94
C LEU A 86 7.03 -9.30 10.69
N CYS A 87 6.82 -8.05 10.30
CA CYS A 87 7.91 -7.11 10.08
C CYS A 87 8.66 -6.79 11.37
N ALA A 88 7.93 -6.57 12.47
CA ALA A 88 8.54 -6.32 13.77
C ALA A 88 9.36 -7.54 14.23
N THR A 89 8.81 -8.74 14.09
CA THR A 89 9.52 -9.98 14.43
C THR A 89 10.76 -10.14 13.56
N GLY A 90 10.65 -9.89 12.27
CA GLY A 90 11.79 -9.96 11.35
C GLY A 90 12.91 -9.00 11.73
N LEU A 91 12.56 -7.79 12.17
CA LEU A 91 13.56 -6.81 12.61
C LEU A 91 14.26 -7.24 13.90
N ILE A 92 13.51 -7.82 14.86
CA ILE A 92 14.06 -8.29 16.12
C ILE A 92 14.99 -9.48 15.90
N VAL A 93 14.61 -10.41 15.04
CA VAL A 93 15.38 -11.63 14.75
C VAL A 93 16.48 -11.37 13.71
N GLY A 94 16.40 -10.25 13.00
CA GLY A 94 17.37 -9.93 11.95
C GLY A 94 17.11 -10.62 10.63
N LEU A 95 15.88 -11.06 10.40
CA LEU A 95 15.49 -11.71 9.14
C LEU A 95 15.03 -10.67 8.12
N GLY A 96 15.58 -10.76 6.94
CA GLY A 96 15.18 -9.93 5.82
C GLY A 96 15.76 -8.52 5.87
N SER A 97 15.42 -7.74 4.85
CA SER A 97 15.85 -6.35 4.73
C SER A 97 14.90 -5.44 5.51
N PHE A 98 15.46 -4.51 6.27
CA PHE A 98 14.70 -3.48 6.96
C PHE A 98 13.80 -2.71 6.00
N TRP A 99 14.37 -2.27 4.88
CA TRP A 99 13.64 -1.45 3.90
C TRP A 99 12.53 -2.24 3.21
N MET A 100 12.76 -3.51 2.93
CA MET A 100 11.74 -4.37 2.34
C MET A 100 10.56 -4.59 3.29
N ASN A 101 10.85 -4.80 4.58
CA ASN A 101 9.81 -4.94 5.60
C ASN A 101 8.99 -3.68 5.75
N LEU A 102 9.64 -2.51 5.74
CA LEU A 102 8.93 -1.22 5.75
C LEU A 102 8.08 -1.04 4.51
N ALA A 103 8.58 -1.43 3.34
CA ALA A 103 7.81 -1.33 2.09
C ALA A 103 6.53 -2.16 2.16
N PHE A 104 6.60 -3.39 2.64
CA PHE A 104 5.41 -4.22 2.83
C PHE A 104 4.44 -3.62 3.83
N THR A 105 4.94 -3.07 4.93
CA THR A 105 4.09 -2.43 5.94
C THR A 105 3.35 -1.24 5.34
N PHE A 106 4.04 -0.39 4.60
CA PHE A 106 3.40 0.76 3.95
C PHE A 106 2.43 0.35 2.85
N ALA A 107 2.72 -0.73 2.13
CA ALA A 107 1.80 -1.24 1.10
C ALA A 107 0.48 -1.71 1.72
N THR A 108 0.54 -2.44 2.84
CA THR A 108 -0.68 -2.88 3.53
C THR A 108 -1.41 -1.70 4.17
N LEU A 109 -0.68 -0.70 4.67
CA LEU A 109 -1.28 0.52 5.20
C LEU A 109 -2.00 1.31 4.10
N TYR A 110 -1.41 1.39 2.92
CA TYR A 110 -2.06 2.01 1.75
C TYR A 110 -3.37 1.30 1.42
N ASN A 111 -3.35 -0.02 1.37
CA ASN A 111 -4.56 -0.80 1.09
C ASN A 111 -5.64 -0.57 2.15
N LEU A 112 -5.24 -0.49 3.41
CA LEU A 112 -6.16 -0.21 4.51
C LEU A 112 -6.83 1.15 4.37
N PHE A 113 -6.04 2.20 4.14
CA PHE A 113 -6.59 3.55 3.94
C PHE A 113 -7.50 3.61 2.73
N ASN A 114 -7.12 2.94 1.64
CA ASN A 114 -7.93 2.88 0.44
C ASN A 114 -9.29 2.23 0.72
N ALA A 115 -9.29 1.11 1.43
CA ALA A 115 -10.52 0.42 1.81
C ALA A 115 -11.43 1.28 2.70
N ILE A 116 -10.83 1.99 3.66
CA ILE A 116 -11.59 2.89 4.55
C ILE A 116 -12.21 4.03 3.77
N ILE A 117 -11.46 4.64 2.85
CA ILE A 117 -11.94 5.76 2.03
C ILE A 117 -13.11 5.31 1.16
N LEU A 118 -12.98 4.17 0.49
CA LEU A 118 -14.05 3.64 -0.36
C LEU A 118 -15.29 3.27 0.46
N TYR A 119 -15.09 2.69 1.63
CA TYR A 119 -16.20 2.36 2.53
C TYR A 119 -16.96 3.62 2.96
N LYS A 120 -16.24 4.67 3.35
CA LYS A 120 -16.86 5.94 3.76
C LYS A 120 -17.57 6.61 2.61
N ALA A 121 -17.01 6.58 1.40
CA ALA A 121 -17.63 7.15 0.22
C ALA A 121 -18.95 6.45 -0.08
N LYS A 122 -18.98 5.12 -0.01
CA LYS A 122 -20.20 4.37 -0.23
C LYS A 122 -21.22 4.63 0.86
N LYS A 123 -20.80 4.66 2.11
CA LYS A 123 -21.69 4.93 3.24
C LYS A 123 -22.34 6.32 3.11
N ALA A 124 -21.57 7.32 2.72
CA ALA A 124 -22.09 8.67 2.50
C ALA A 124 -23.10 8.68 1.36
N TYR A 125 -22.81 7.98 0.28
CA TYR A 125 -23.75 7.87 -0.86
C TYR A 125 -25.04 7.19 -0.45
N ASP A 126 -24.97 6.08 0.29
CA ASP A 126 -26.13 5.33 0.74
C ASP A 126 -26.98 6.13 1.74
N SER A 127 -26.36 6.99 2.54
CA SER A 127 -27.09 7.81 3.50
C SER A 127 -27.86 8.97 2.85
N ILE A 128 -27.42 9.42 1.67
CA ILE A 128 -28.11 10.46 0.90
C ILE A 128 -29.31 9.86 0.16
N ASN A 129 -29.21 8.63 -0.26
CA ASN A 129 -30.26 7.91 -0.97
C ASN A 129 -31.04 6.99 -0.07
#